data_60ad54e6526293d3dc3ea4a2c0aace67
#
_entry.id   60ad54e6526293d3dc3ea4a2c0aace67
#
_cell.length_a   1.000
_cell.length_b   1.000
_cell.length_c   1.000
_cell.angle_alpha   90.00
_cell.angle_beta   90.00
_cell.angle_gamma   90.00
#
_symmetry.space_group_name_H-M   'P 1'
#
loop_
_entity.id
_entity.type
_entity.pdbx_description
1 polymer ?
#
loop_
_entity_poly.entity_id
_entity_poly.type
_entity_poly.pdbx_seq_one_letter_code
_entity_poly.pdbx_strand_id
1 'polypeptide(L)'
;MHLKTENFEGHIGTLLDLIERKKMPINGVSLAEISGQFLDYLKTFEKLPYADTASFIETASILMLIKSRSLLPQMEISEEERQSIEELEKRLEIYKFIR
;
A
#
# COMPACT_ATOMS: atom_id res chain seq x y z
N MET A 1 -18.65 -10.94 10.66
CA MET A 1 -17.91 -10.55 11.32
C MET A 1 -16.58 -10.57 10.90
N HIS A 2 -15.89 -11.63 10.84
CA HIS A 2 -14.59 -11.46 10.36
C HIS A 2 -14.48 -11.16 8.89
N LEU A 3 -15.50 -11.34 8.13
CA LEU A 3 -15.51 -10.92 6.76
C LEU A 3 -15.32 -9.43 6.65
N LYS A 4 -15.96 -8.71 7.54
CA LYS A 4 -15.85 -7.27 7.53
C LYS A 4 -14.45 -6.84 7.88
N THR A 5 -13.84 -7.53 8.84
CA THR A 5 -12.48 -7.21 9.22
C THR A 5 -11.53 -7.48 8.08
N GLU A 6 -11.73 -8.57 7.36
CA GLU A 6 -10.88 -8.89 6.23
C GLU A 6 -10.98 -7.84 5.15
N ASN A 7 -12.21 -7.37 4.86
CA ASN A 7 -12.37 -6.33 3.88
C ASN A 7 -11.72 -5.04 4.31
N PHE A 8 -11.81 -4.74 5.58
CA PHE A 8 -11.26 -3.50 6.10
C PHE A 8 -9.74 -3.47 5.98
N GLU A 9 -9.09 -4.60 6.21
CA GLU A 9 -7.64 -4.65 6.18
C GLU A 9 -7.09 -5.34 4.95
N GLY A 10 -7.96 -5.63 3.99
CA GLY A 10 -7.56 -6.44 2.84
C GLY A 10 -6.40 -5.85 2.07
N HIS A 11 -6.41 -4.54 1.81
CA HIS A 11 -5.35 -3.93 1.03
C HIS A 11 -4.02 -3.91 1.79
N ILE A 12 -4.05 -3.72 3.10
CA ILE A 12 -2.83 -3.73 3.91
C ILE A 12 -2.26 -5.14 3.96
N GLY A 13 -3.13 -6.14 4.14
CA GLY A 13 -2.70 -7.52 4.15
C GLY A 13 -2.10 -7.95 2.82
N THR A 14 -2.71 -7.52 1.72
CA THR A 14 -2.20 -7.83 0.39
C THR A 14 -0.81 -7.23 0.18
N LEU A 15 -0.62 -5.97 0.58
CA LEU A 15 0.69 -5.34 0.46
C LEU A 15 1.73 -6.09 1.26
N LEU A 16 1.38 -6.45 2.49
CA LEU A 16 2.33 -7.17 3.34
C LEU A 16 2.69 -8.51 2.75
N ASP A 17 1.70 -9.24 2.20
CA ASP A 17 1.96 -10.52 1.58
C ASP A 17 2.93 -10.38 0.40
N LEU A 18 2.74 -9.35 -0.42
CA LEU A 18 3.62 -9.15 -1.57
C LEU A 18 5.05 -8.86 -1.12
N ILE A 19 5.19 -8.05 -0.08
CA ILE A 19 6.51 -7.72 0.44
C ILE A 19 7.18 -8.97 1.01
N GLU A 20 6.42 -9.75 1.78
CA GLU A 20 7.00 -10.92 2.43
C GLU A 20 7.36 -12.03 1.45
N ARG A 21 6.60 -12.14 0.36
CA ARG A 21 6.94 -13.13 -0.67
C ARG A 21 8.30 -12.86 -1.27
N LYS A 22 8.69 -11.60 -1.36
CA LYS A 22 9.98 -11.23 -1.92
C LYS A 22 11.03 -11.07 -0.83
N LYS A 23 10.66 -11.35 0.42
CA LYS A 23 11.58 -11.27 1.56
C LYS A 23 12.26 -9.92 1.67
N MET A 24 11.47 -8.86 1.46
CA MET A 24 11.98 -7.51 1.53
C MET A 24 11.54 -6.85 2.83
N PRO A 25 12.28 -5.84 3.27
CA PRO A 25 11.87 -5.08 4.45
C PRO A 25 10.74 -4.13 4.09
N ILE A 26 10.04 -3.62 5.08
CA ILE A 26 8.97 -2.65 4.84
C ILE A 26 9.61 -1.27 4.76
N ASN A 27 9.73 -0.76 3.54
CA ASN A 27 10.25 0.60 3.31
C ASN A 27 9.82 1.04 1.92
N GLY A 28 10.21 2.28 1.56
CA GLY A 28 9.80 2.85 0.29
C GLY A 28 10.30 2.09 -0.93
N VAL A 29 11.49 1.51 -0.84
CA VAL A 29 12.05 0.76 -1.96
C VAL A 29 11.20 -0.48 -2.22
N SER A 30 10.85 -1.19 -1.16
CA SER A 30 10.00 -2.38 -1.28
C SER A 30 8.63 -2.03 -1.81
N LEU A 31 8.05 -0.92 -1.32
CA LEU A 31 6.74 -0.50 -1.77
C LEU A 31 6.76 -0.11 -3.25
N ALA A 32 7.83 0.54 -3.70
CA ALA A 32 7.96 0.88 -5.10
C ALA A 32 8.02 -0.39 -5.96
N GLU A 33 8.73 -1.38 -5.45
CA GLU A 33 8.90 -2.64 -6.18
C GLU A 33 7.58 -3.37 -6.38
N ILE A 34 6.73 -3.41 -5.37
CA ILE A 34 5.49 -4.17 -5.45
C ILE A 34 4.29 -3.34 -5.88
N SER A 35 4.47 -2.03 -6.10
CA SER A 35 3.34 -1.16 -6.41
C SER A 35 2.60 -1.58 -7.66
N GLY A 36 3.32 -2.00 -8.69
CA GLY A 36 2.68 -2.44 -9.93
C GLY A 36 1.82 -3.65 -9.71
N GLN A 37 2.30 -4.62 -8.95
CA GLN A 37 1.55 -5.83 -8.65
C GLN A 37 0.28 -5.51 -7.86
N PHE A 38 0.39 -4.60 -6.92
CA PHE A 38 -0.76 -4.22 -6.11
C PHE A 38 -1.82 -3.52 -6.97
N LEU A 39 -1.38 -2.63 -7.86
CA LEU A 39 -2.31 -1.92 -8.72
C LEU A 39 -2.99 -2.88 -9.70
N ASP A 40 -2.24 -3.88 -10.20
CA ASP A 40 -2.83 -4.91 -11.04
C ASP A 40 -3.84 -5.73 -10.27
N TYR A 41 -3.54 -6.02 -9.02
CA TYR A 41 -4.46 -6.76 -8.16
C TYR A 41 -5.78 -6.00 -8.01
N LEU A 42 -5.72 -4.68 -7.84
CA LEU A 42 -6.93 -3.89 -7.72
C LEU A 42 -7.77 -3.93 -8.98
N LYS A 43 -7.14 -4.04 -10.13
CA LYS A 43 -7.87 -4.08 -11.39
C LYS A 43 -8.70 -5.34 -11.54
N THR A 44 -8.42 -6.38 -10.77
CA THR A 44 -9.19 -7.60 -10.85
C THR A 44 -10.52 -7.49 -10.12
N PHE A 45 -10.71 -6.42 -9.36
CA PHE A 45 -11.95 -6.22 -8.64
C PHE A 45 -12.93 -5.51 -9.54
N GLU A 46 -14.06 -6.15 -9.81
CA GLU A 46 -15.09 -5.49 -10.60
C GLU A 46 -15.75 -4.41 -9.78
N LYS A 47 -15.91 -4.66 -8.49
CA LYS A 47 -16.49 -3.70 -7.59
C LYS A 47 -15.77 -3.77 -6.28
N LEU A 48 -15.30 -2.65 -5.79
CA LEU A 48 -14.76 -2.57 -4.45
C LEU A 48 -15.90 -2.28 -3.50
N PRO A 49 -15.85 -2.84 -2.27
CA PRO A 49 -16.86 -2.50 -1.28
C PRO A 49 -16.90 -1.00 -1.10
N TYR A 50 -18.10 -0.46 -1.08
CA TYR A 50 -18.25 0.98 -1.02
C TYR A 50 -17.49 1.58 0.17
N ALA A 51 -17.57 0.91 1.31
CA ALA A 51 -16.93 1.42 2.52
C ALA A 51 -15.41 1.43 2.43
N ASP A 52 -14.83 0.58 1.57
CA ASP A 52 -13.38 0.46 1.50
C ASP A 52 -12.77 1.18 0.31
N THR A 53 -13.61 1.66 -0.61
CA THR A 53 -13.10 2.26 -1.84
C THR A 53 -12.13 3.41 -1.59
N ALA A 54 -12.49 4.28 -0.65
CA ALA A 54 -11.62 5.44 -0.36
C ALA A 54 -10.26 5.01 0.15
N SER A 55 -10.22 3.98 1.00
CA SER A 55 -8.96 3.49 1.53
C SER A 55 -8.10 2.86 0.44
N PHE A 56 -8.72 2.12 -0.47
CA PHE A 56 -7.98 1.52 -1.59
C PHE A 56 -7.41 2.59 -2.49
N ILE A 57 -8.21 3.62 -2.79
CA ILE A 57 -7.77 4.70 -3.66
C ILE A 57 -6.63 5.47 -3.01
N GLU A 58 -6.76 5.72 -1.71
CA GLU A 58 -5.72 6.45 -1.00
C GLU A 58 -4.40 5.68 -1.04
N THR A 59 -4.47 4.38 -0.77
CA THR A 59 -3.27 3.54 -0.79
C THR A 59 -2.67 3.50 -2.18
N ALA A 60 -3.51 3.36 -3.22
CA ALA A 60 -3.03 3.33 -4.58
C ALA A 60 -2.33 4.63 -4.94
N SER A 61 -2.88 5.77 -4.49
CA SER A 61 -2.28 7.07 -4.76
C SER A 61 -0.90 7.18 -4.11
N ILE A 62 -0.77 6.70 -2.88
CA ILE A 62 0.51 6.74 -2.19
C ILE A 62 1.53 5.85 -2.91
N LEU A 63 1.10 4.67 -3.37
CA LEU A 63 2.00 3.77 -4.08
C LEU A 63 2.44 4.36 -5.42
N MET A 64 1.54 5.05 -6.10
CA MET A 64 1.93 5.71 -7.35
C MET A 64 2.95 6.81 -7.10
N LEU A 65 2.80 7.53 -6.00
CA LEU A 65 3.74 8.56 -5.61
C LEU A 65 5.11 7.95 -5.31
N ILE A 66 5.12 6.86 -4.55
CA ILE A 66 6.37 6.18 -4.21
C ILE A 66 7.07 5.68 -5.47
N LYS A 67 6.31 5.10 -6.40
CA LYS A 67 6.91 4.60 -7.62
C LYS A 67 7.47 5.73 -8.47
N SER A 68 6.73 6.83 -8.58
CA SER A 68 7.20 7.99 -9.36
C SER A 68 8.49 8.52 -8.79
N ARG A 69 8.56 8.63 -7.46
CA ARG A 69 9.77 9.13 -6.81
C ARG A 69 10.94 8.18 -7.03
N SER A 70 10.65 6.87 -7.04
CA SER A 70 11.68 5.88 -7.28
C SER A 70 12.27 6.02 -8.68
N LEU A 71 11.44 6.35 -9.66
CA LEU A 71 11.89 6.51 -11.04
C LEU A 71 12.52 7.88 -11.29
N LEU A 72 12.14 8.87 -10.50
CA LEU A 72 12.63 10.26 -10.65
C LEU A 72 13.21 10.71 -9.32
N PRO A 73 14.45 10.33 -9.02
CA PRO A 73 15.02 10.60 -7.68
C PRO A 73 15.06 12.06 -7.29
N GLN A 74 15.15 12.98 -8.27
CA GLN A 74 15.18 14.39 -7.94
C GLN A 74 13.78 14.99 -7.75
N MET A 75 12.73 14.20 -7.91
CA MET A 75 11.38 14.68 -7.69
C MET A 75 11.21 15.04 -6.21
N GLU A 76 10.68 16.23 -5.96
CA GLU A 76 10.42 16.64 -4.59
C GLU A 76 9.00 16.32 -4.22
N ILE A 77 8.80 15.92 -2.97
CA ILE A 77 7.46 15.65 -2.48
C ILE A 77 7.20 16.61 -1.32
N SER A 78 5.93 16.89 -1.10
CA SER A 78 5.54 17.78 -0.02
C SER A 78 5.69 17.07 1.32
N GLU A 79 5.66 17.84 2.38
CA GLU A 79 5.72 17.28 3.71
C GLU A 79 4.52 16.37 3.96
N GLU A 80 3.35 16.75 3.47
CA GLU A 80 2.16 15.95 3.62
C GLU A 80 2.29 14.61 2.92
N GLU A 81 2.87 14.63 1.71
CA GLU A 81 3.08 13.40 0.96
C GLU A 81 4.08 12.49 1.67
N ARG A 82 5.12 13.08 2.23
CA ARG A 82 6.11 12.29 2.96
C ARG A 82 5.48 11.64 4.18
N GLN A 83 4.62 12.38 4.88
CA GLN A 83 3.93 11.83 6.02
C GLN A 83 2.99 10.71 5.65
N SER A 84 2.33 10.83 4.49
CA SER A 84 1.43 9.77 4.03
C SER A 84 2.21 8.48 3.77
N ILE A 85 3.40 8.59 3.17
CA ILE A 85 4.24 7.43 2.93
C ILE A 85 4.66 6.80 4.25
N GLU A 86 5.07 7.62 5.21
CA GLU A 86 5.51 7.10 6.51
C GLU A 86 4.36 6.44 7.26
N GLU A 87 3.17 6.98 7.14
CA GLU A 87 2.01 6.38 7.78
C GLU A 87 1.69 5.02 7.19
N LEU A 88 1.82 4.89 5.87
CA LEU A 88 1.57 3.60 5.24
C LEU A 88 2.59 2.58 5.72
N GLU A 89 3.87 2.97 5.78
CA GLU A 89 4.91 2.08 6.29
C GLU A 89 4.62 1.66 7.72
N LYS A 90 4.18 2.61 8.54
CA LYS A 90 3.89 2.31 9.93
C LYS A 90 2.70 1.37 10.06
N ARG A 91 1.68 1.55 9.24
CA ARG A 91 0.51 0.67 9.29
C ARG A 91 0.91 -0.75 8.91
N LEU A 92 1.80 -0.90 7.93
CA LEU A 92 2.29 -2.21 7.55
C LEU A 92 3.09 -2.85 8.68
N GLU A 93 3.93 -2.08 9.37
CA GLU A 93 4.69 -2.61 10.48
C GLU A 93 3.79 -3.07 11.61
N ILE A 94 2.78 -2.26 11.92
CA ILE A 94 1.84 -2.61 12.98
C ILE A 94 1.07 -3.87 12.61
N TYR A 95 0.60 -3.94 11.38
CA TYR A 95 -0.17 -5.09 10.94
C TYR A 95 0.68 -6.36 10.99
N LYS A 96 1.93 -6.25 10.58
CA LYS A 96 2.86 -7.37 10.64
C LYS A 96 3.04 -7.85 12.08
N PHE A 97 3.11 -6.90 13.00
CA PHE A 97 3.33 -7.22 14.40
C PHE A 97 2.16 -7.98 15.00
N ILE A 98 0.93 -7.57 14.70
CA ILE A 98 -0.23 -8.22 15.29
C ILE A 98 -0.69 -9.44 14.48
N ARG A 99 -0.23 -9.58 13.25
CA ARG A 99 -0.59 -10.70 12.43
C ARG A 99 0.23 -11.93 12.83
#